data_10eb5a1f676cbc9f75597de7163126b9
#
_entry.id   10eb5a1f676cbc9f75597de7163126b9
#
_cell.length_a   1.000
_cell.length_b   1.000
_cell.length_c   1.000
_cell.angle_alpha   90.00
_cell.angle_beta   90.00
_cell.angle_gamma   90.00
#
_symmetry.space_group_name_H-M   'P 1'
#
loop_
_entity.id
_entity.type
_entity.pdbx_description
1 polymer ?
#
loop_
_entity_poly.entity_id
_entity_poly.type
_entity_poly.pdbx_seq_one_letter_code
_entity_poly.pdbx_strand_id
1 'polypeptide(L)'
;MTAFKFWILYFEVTFYFDVFTKEILTCRIAARKGDRQQYIDGLEDVRELLKGHTEPVVLHTDQGSVYASVAYNELIKDTVIVRSMSRAGKPTDNPVNESINGWMKEELYIDFNISECRRKDEFEEVLASYVDFYNNHRPCYALGYDTPVNYRKRYYKGELERKNTFENRVLSEEPKFVQKRRKRAYSKDVSTFEKEDE
;
A
#
# COMPACT_ATOMS: atom_id res chain seq x y z
N MET A 1 6.70 0.27 0.57
CA MET A 1 7.83 0.90 1.30
C MET A 1 7.92 2.37 0.93
N THR A 2 8.22 3.22 1.92
CA THR A 2 8.47 4.64 1.70
C THR A 2 9.75 5.06 2.40
N ALA A 3 10.51 6.01 1.81
CA ALA A 3 11.78 6.48 2.37
C ALA A 3 11.61 7.86 3.01
N PHE A 4 12.24 8.04 4.16
CA PHE A 4 12.35 9.30 4.89
C PHE A 4 13.82 9.73 4.93
N LYS A 5 14.04 11.03 4.72
CA LYS A 5 15.38 11.60 4.76
C LYS A 5 15.31 12.97 5.43
N PHE A 6 15.96 13.09 6.56
CA PHE A 6 16.10 14.35 7.29
C PHE A 6 17.47 14.42 7.94
N TRP A 7 18.09 15.58 7.89
CA TRP A 7 19.50 15.77 8.29
C TRP A 7 20.41 14.79 7.55
N ILE A 8 21.21 14.02 8.32
CA ILE A 8 22.09 12.94 7.84
C ILE A 8 21.41 11.56 7.95
N LEU A 9 20.18 11.51 8.48
CA LEU A 9 19.46 10.27 8.72
C LEU A 9 18.71 9.84 7.46
N TYR A 10 18.67 8.53 7.24
CA TYR A 10 17.90 7.89 6.19
C TYR A 10 17.22 6.66 6.78
N PHE A 11 15.91 6.57 6.54
CA PHE A 11 15.10 5.43 6.94
C PHE A 11 14.19 4.97 5.81
N GLU A 12 14.01 3.66 5.70
CA GLU A 12 12.97 3.04 4.90
C GLU A 12 11.92 2.46 5.83
N VAL A 13 10.66 2.81 5.59
CA VAL A 13 9.53 2.30 6.35
C VAL A 13 8.71 1.37 5.46
N THR A 14 8.51 0.14 5.92
CA THR A 14 7.62 -0.84 5.32
C THR A 14 6.44 -1.03 6.26
N PHE A 15 5.23 -0.97 5.72
CA PHE A 15 4.02 -1.25 6.49
C PHE A 15 3.08 -2.15 5.69
N TYR A 16 2.27 -2.91 6.40
CA TYR A 16 1.18 -3.70 5.87
C TYR A 16 -0.14 -3.06 6.28
N PHE A 17 -1.05 -3.00 5.35
CA PHE A 17 -2.24 -2.20 5.45
C PHE A 17 -3.47 -3.02 5.06
N ASP A 18 -4.50 -3.02 5.90
CA ASP A 18 -5.77 -3.64 5.56
C ASP A 18 -6.61 -2.68 4.70
N VAL A 19 -6.83 -3.07 3.46
CA VAL A 19 -7.59 -2.27 2.50
C VAL A 19 -9.06 -2.12 2.90
N PHE A 20 -9.63 -3.06 3.64
CA PHE A 20 -11.02 -2.99 4.09
C PHE A 20 -11.19 -2.05 5.29
N THR A 21 -10.47 -2.27 6.36
CA THR A 21 -10.57 -1.46 7.59
C THR A 21 -9.76 -0.17 7.55
N LYS A 22 -8.87 -0.04 6.57
CA LYS A 22 -7.88 1.06 6.47
C LYS A 22 -6.87 1.07 7.61
N GLU A 23 -6.69 -0.03 8.31
CA GLU A 23 -5.80 -0.14 9.46
C GLU A 23 -4.36 -0.41 9.02
N ILE A 24 -3.40 0.26 9.62
CA ILE A 24 -1.98 -0.11 9.54
C ILE A 24 -1.77 -1.28 10.49
N LEU A 25 -1.57 -2.48 9.94
CA LEU A 25 -1.45 -3.72 10.71
C LEU A 25 -0.09 -3.85 11.38
N THR A 26 0.97 -3.49 10.66
CA THR A 26 2.34 -3.53 11.15
C THR A 26 3.22 -2.53 10.39
N CYS A 27 4.27 -2.07 11.05
CA CYS A 27 5.21 -1.10 10.53
C CYS A 27 6.64 -1.50 10.93
N ARG A 28 7.58 -1.52 9.98
CA ARG A 28 8.97 -1.87 10.21
C ARG A 28 9.90 -0.83 9.60
N ILE A 29 11.00 -0.54 10.30
CA ILE A 29 11.97 0.50 9.93
C ILE A 29 13.33 -0.14 9.63
N ALA A 30 13.93 0.26 8.53
CA ALA A 30 15.32 0.00 8.23
C ALA A 30 16.12 1.30 8.14
N ALA A 31 17.30 1.32 8.72
CA ALA A 31 18.26 2.43 8.63
C ALA A 31 19.23 2.28 7.43
N ARG A 32 19.10 1.21 6.66
CA ARG A 32 19.92 0.95 5.47
C ARG A 32 19.03 0.89 4.24
N LYS A 33 19.46 1.55 3.18
CA LYS A 33 18.76 1.51 1.90
C LYS A 33 18.76 0.08 1.33
N GLY A 34 17.56 -0.39 0.98
CA GLY A 34 17.36 -1.71 0.38
C GLY A 34 17.53 -2.87 1.36
N ASP A 35 17.42 -2.62 2.66
CA ASP A 35 17.41 -3.68 3.66
C ASP A 35 16.16 -4.56 3.45
N ARG A 36 16.40 -5.85 3.27
CA ARG A 36 15.34 -6.81 3.00
C ARG A 36 14.66 -7.33 4.26
N GLN A 37 15.35 -7.25 5.40
CA GLN A 37 14.87 -7.86 6.64
C GLN A 37 13.56 -7.24 7.12
N GLN A 38 13.38 -5.93 6.99
CA GLN A 38 12.14 -5.24 7.36
C GLN A 38 10.87 -5.80 6.67
N TYR A 39 11.03 -6.31 5.44
CA TYR A 39 9.89 -6.92 4.72
C TYR A 39 9.56 -8.31 5.24
N ILE A 40 10.60 -9.07 5.59
CA ILE A 40 10.46 -10.40 6.18
C ILE A 40 9.80 -10.28 7.57
N ASP A 41 10.36 -9.42 8.43
CA ASP A 41 9.84 -9.20 9.80
C ASP A 41 8.38 -8.71 9.76
N GLY A 42 8.06 -7.78 8.84
CA GLY A 42 6.70 -7.30 8.68
C GLY A 42 5.73 -8.37 8.17
N LEU A 43 6.18 -9.29 7.31
CA LEU A 43 5.37 -10.44 6.89
C LEU A 43 5.18 -11.45 8.04
N GLU A 44 6.19 -11.66 8.87
CA GLU A 44 6.07 -12.50 10.07
C GLU A 44 5.03 -11.93 11.05
N ASP A 45 5.01 -10.60 11.26
CA ASP A 45 3.97 -9.97 12.06
C ASP A 45 2.56 -10.23 11.48
N VAL A 46 2.41 -10.10 10.15
CA VAL A 46 1.12 -10.38 9.49
C VAL A 46 0.72 -11.85 9.66
N ARG A 47 1.67 -12.77 9.53
CA ARG A 47 1.41 -14.20 9.78
C ARG A 47 0.97 -14.46 11.22
N GLU A 48 1.57 -13.77 12.17
CA GLU A 48 1.17 -13.87 13.59
C GLU A 48 -0.26 -13.38 13.80
N LEU A 49 -0.64 -12.25 13.18
CA LEU A 49 -2.01 -11.72 13.23
C LEU A 49 -3.03 -12.67 12.58
N LEU A 50 -2.60 -13.47 11.60
CA LEU A 50 -3.45 -14.42 10.89
C LEU A 50 -3.50 -15.83 11.55
N LYS A 51 -2.85 -16.03 12.70
CA LYS A 51 -2.94 -17.32 13.41
C LYS A 51 -4.38 -17.66 13.76
N GLY A 52 -4.79 -18.85 13.35
CA GLY A 52 -6.15 -19.34 13.55
C GLY A 52 -7.17 -18.82 12.53
N HIS A 53 -6.74 -17.96 11.60
CA HIS A 53 -7.58 -17.55 10.47
C HIS A 53 -7.66 -18.67 9.43
N THR A 54 -8.86 -18.95 8.92
CA THR A 54 -9.11 -20.07 7.99
C THR A 54 -9.44 -19.61 6.56
N GLU A 55 -9.94 -18.39 6.44
CA GLU A 55 -10.31 -17.84 5.15
C GLU A 55 -9.10 -17.29 4.38
N PRO A 56 -9.06 -17.42 3.04
CA PRO A 56 -7.97 -16.86 2.24
C PRO A 56 -7.84 -15.34 2.40
N VAL A 57 -6.61 -14.88 2.65
CA VAL A 57 -6.27 -13.45 2.74
C VAL A 57 -5.39 -13.04 1.57
N VAL A 58 -5.82 -12.06 0.79
CA VAL A 58 -5.05 -11.60 -0.36
C VAL A 58 -3.99 -10.58 0.08
N LEU A 59 -2.73 -10.95 -0.10
CA LEU A 59 -1.58 -10.04 0.07
C LEU A 59 -1.17 -9.46 -1.28
N HIS A 60 -1.47 -8.17 -1.50
CA HIS A 60 -1.10 -7.45 -2.70
C HIS A 60 0.21 -6.69 -2.52
N THR A 61 1.18 -6.93 -3.42
CA THR A 61 2.48 -6.24 -3.45
C THR A 61 2.82 -5.77 -4.85
N ASP A 62 3.84 -4.94 -4.99
CA ASP A 62 4.49 -4.73 -6.28
C ASP A 62 5.40 -5.94 -6.66
N GLN A 63 6.07 -5.86 -7.81
CA GLN A 63 7.03 -6.88 -8.26
C GLN A 63 8.46 -6.59 -7.78
N GLY A 64 8.63 -5.93 -6.64
CA GLY A 64 9.95 -5.68 -6.07
C GLY A 64 10.73 -6.99 -5.81
N SER A 65 12.05 -6.95 -5.97
CA SER A 65 12.93 -8.14 -5.88
C SER A 65 12.84 -8.86 -4.54
N VAL A 66 12.47 -8.15 -3.46
CA VAL A 66 12.27 -8.75 -2.14
C VAL A 66 11.07 -9.67 -2.14
N TYR A 67 9.95 -9.22 -2.70
CA TYR A 67 8.72 -10.00 -2.77
C TYR A 67 8.83 -11.21 -3.70
N ALA A 68 9.75 -11.17 -4.67
CA ALA A 68 10.07 -12.31 -5.54
C ALA A 68 11.11 -13.28 -4.94
N SER A 69 11.70 -12.95 -3.78
CA SER A 69 12.74 -13.78 -3.17
C SER A 69 12.20 -15.10 -2.62
N VAL A 70 13.06 -16.12 -2.60
CA VAL A 70 12.73 -17.44 -2.04
C VAL A 70 12.30 -17.30 -0.57
N ALA A 71 13.07 -16.55 0.23
CA ALA A 71 12.78 -16.36 1.66
C ALA A 71 11.38 -15.79 1.91
N TYR A 72 10.96 -14.77 1.13
CA TYR A 72 9.63 -14.18 1.25
C TYR A 72 8.52 -15.17 0.84
N ASN A 73 8.75 -15.95 -0.21
CA ASN A 73 7.78 -16.93 -0.68
C ASN A 73 7.64 -18.15 0.25
N GLU A 74 8.72 -18.60 0.88
CA GLU A 74 8.67 -19.67 1.87
C GLU A 74 7.86 -19.28 3.11
N LEU A 75 7.89 -18.00 3.52
CA LEU A 75 7.05 -17.51 4.62
C LEU A 75 5.55 -17.55 4.31
N ILE A 76 5.17 -17.45 3.05
CA ILE A 76 3.76 -17.48 2.63
C ILE A 76 3.27 -18.92 2.41
N LYS A 77 4.19 -19.83 2.11
CA LYS A 77 3.87 -21.22 1.86
C LYS A 77 3.14 -21.83 3.05
N ASP A 78 2.16 -22.67 2.76
CA ASP A 78 1.33 -23.37 3.74
C ASP A 78 0.58 -22.44 4.72
N THR A 79 0.30 -21.19 4.30
CA THR A 79 -0.52 -20.23 5.02
C THR A 79 -1.83 -19.94 4.26
N VAL A 80 -2.73 -19.19 4.90
CA VAL A 80 -3.96 -18.68 4.25
C VAL A 80 -3.71 -17.49 3.30
N ILE A 81 -2.44 -17.06 3.16
CA ILE A 81 -2.08 -15.90 2.34
C ILE A 81 -2.03 -16.28 0.87
N VAL A 82 -2.86 -15.62 0.07
CA VAL A 82 -2.86 -15.70 -1.39
C VAL A 82 -2.17 -14.46 -1.96
N ARG A 83 -1.14 -14.67 -2.77
CA ARG A 83 -0.39 -13.56 -3.36
C ARG A 83 -1.10 -12.95 -4.57
N SER A 84 -1.11 -11.63 -4.59
CA SER A 84 -1.45 -10.81 -5.74
C SER A 84 -0.34 -9.79 -5.98
N MET A 85 0.02 -9.54 -7.25
CA MET A 85 1.11 -8.62 -7.57
C MET A 85 0.69 -7.63 -8.65
N SER A 86 1.05 -6.36 -8.47
CA SER A 86 0.94 -5.34 -9.50
C SER A 86 1.76 -5.71 -10.72
N ARG A 87 1.34 -5.28 -11.91
CA ARG A 87 2.16 -5.42 -13.12
C ARG A 87 3.41 -4.55 -13.03
N ALA A 88 4.52 -5.03 -13.59
CA ALA A 88 5.77 -4.27 -13.60
C ALA A 88 5.59 -2.88 -14.23
N GLY A 89 6.06 -1.83 -13.53
CA GLY A 89 5.99 -0.44 -13.99
C GLY A 89 4.58 0.15 -14.09
N LYS A 90 3.60 -0.42 -13.37
CA LYS A 90 2.21 0.06 -13.31
C LYS A 90 1.82 0.49 -11.88
N PRO A 91 2.21 1.69 -11.42
CA PRO A 91 1.85 2.18 -10.09
C PRO A 91 0.33 2.30 -9.91
N THR A 92 -0.43 2.48 -10.99
CA THR A 92 -1.90 2.51 -10.97
C THR A 92 -2.56 1.20 -10.51
N ASP A 93 -1.80 0.11 -10.45
CA ASP A 93 -2.31 -1.17 -9.96
C ASP A 93 -2.30 -1.23 -8.41
N ASN A 94 -1.66 -0.28 -7.71
CA ASN A 94 -1.65 -0.17 -6.25
C ASN A 94 -1.90 1.27 -5.75
N PRO A 95 -3.04 1.89 -6.11
CA PRO A 95 -3.32 3.29 -5.79
C PRO A 95 -3.49 3.53 -4.27
N VAL A 96 -3.90 2.51 -3.52
CA VAL A 96 -4.06 2.60 -2.08
C VAL A 96 -2.72 2.83 -1.41
N ASN A 97 -1.70 2.06 -1.78
CA ASN A 97 -0.36 2.18 -1.22
C ASN A 97 0.29 3.53 -1.57
N GLU A 98 0.10 4.02 -2.79
CA GLU A 98 0.58 5.34 -3.22
C GLU A 98 -0.05 6.46 -2.38
N SER A 99 -1.37 6.42 -2.19
CA SER A 99 -2.10 7.41 -1.39
C SER A 99 -1.63 7.43 0.06
N ILE A 100 -1.51 6.25 0.69
CA ILE A 100 -1.08 6.13 2.09
C ILE A 100 0.36 6.63 2.26
N ASN A 101 1.26 6.27 1.36
CA ASN A 101 2.65 6.77 1.38
C ASN A 101 2.71 8.30 1.33
N GLY A 102 1.86 8.93 0.51
CA GLY A 102 1.77 10.38 0.41
C GLY A 102 1.31 11.02 1.72
N TRP A 103 0.16 10.59 2.24
CA TRP A 103 -0.40 11.14 3.49
C TRP A 103 0.50 10.89 4.69
N MET A 104 1.03 9.68 4.86
CA MET A 104 1.95 9.36 5.94
C MET A 104 3.17 10.28 5.94
N LYS A 105 3.75 10.56 4.76
CA LYS A 105 4.87 11.48 4.66
C LYS A 105 4.48 12.89 5.09
N GLU A 106 3.40 13.40 4.55
CA GLU A 106 2.93 14.75 4.85
C GLU A 106 2.65 14.93 6.35
N GLU A 107 1.85 14.04 6.94
CA GLU A 107 1.49 14.08 8.36
C GLU A 107 2.72 13.90 9.28
N LEU A 108 3.63 12.98 8.95
CA LEU A 108 4.84 12.77 9.75
C LEU A 108 5.79 13.98 9.72
N TYR A 109 5.92 14.65 8.58
CA TYR A 109 6.76 15.85 8.48
C TYR A 109 6.11 17.08 9.11
N ILE A 110 4.80 17.27 8.93
CA ILE A 110 4.08 18.49 9.33
C ILE A 110 3.56 18.39 10.76
N ASP A 111 2.86 17.29 11.09
CA ASP A 111 2.13 17.18 12.35
C ASP A 111 2.98 16.50 13.43
N PHE A 112 3.83 15.57 13.04
CA PHE A 112 4.68 14.80 13.97
C PHE A 112 6.15 15.27 13.99
N ASN A 113 6.51 16.27 13.20
CA ASN A 113 7.82 16.94 13.23
C ASN A 113 9.03 15.98 13.17
N ILE A 114 8.97 14.92 12.35
CA ILE A 114 10.05 13.93 12.26
C ILE A 114 11.41 14.52 11.91
N SER A 115 11.44 15.70 11.30
CA SER A 115 12.69 16.43 11.01
C SER A 115 13.44 16.87 12.27
N GLU A 116 12.84 16.83 13.45
CA GLU A 116 13.49 17.10 14.73
C GLU A 116 14.23 15.89 15.30
N CYS A 117 13.91 14.67 14.86
CA CYS A 117 14.59 13.46 15.29
C CYS A 117 16.08 13.50 14.94
N ARG A 118 16.91 13.06 15.86
CA ARG A 118 18.37 12.98 15.70
C ARG A 118 18.90 11.56 15.69
N ARG A 119 18.09 10.59 16.11
CA ARG A 119 18.43 9.18 16.24
C ARG A 119 17.31 8.28 15.74
N LYS A 120 17.62 7.01 15.52
CA LYS A 120 16.67 6.00 15.04
C LYS A 120 15.55 5.75 16.06
N ASP A 121 15.91 5.61 17.33
CA ASP A 121 14.97 5.38 18.43
C ASP A 121 13.91 6.49 18.55
N GLU A 122 14.32 7.75 18.41
CA GLU A 122 13.39 8.89 18.39
C GLU A 122 12.41 8.79 17.21
N PHE A 123 12.90 8.41 16.04
CA PHE A 123 12.04 8.22 14.88
C PHE A 123 11.10 7.02 15.05
N GLU A 124 11.56 5.93 15.66
CA GLU A 124 10.73 4.76 15.99
C GLU A 124 9.59 5.13 16.94
N GLU A 125 9.84 5.92 17.98
CA GLU A 125 8.83 6.41 18.92
C GLU A 125 7.79 7.31 18.22
N VAL A 126 8.24 8.25 17.39
CA VAL A 126 7.35 9.12 16.63
C VAL A 126 6.50 8.31 15.65
N LEU A 127 7.11 7.35 14.96
CA LEU A 127 6.37 6.49 14.03
C LEU A 127 5.35 5.60 14.74
N ALA A 128 5.67 5.08 15.92
CA ALA A 128 4.73 4.32 16.73
C ALA A 128 3.54 5.19 17.18
N SER A 129 3.82 6.42 17.62
CA SER A 129 2.79 7.40 17.97
C SER A 129 1.91 7.78 16.79
N TYR A 130 2.50 7.90 15.60
CA TYR A 130 1.74 8.14 14.36
C TYR A 130 0.84 6.95 14.01
N VAL A 131 1.33 5.72 14.10
CA VAL A 131 0.52 4.51 13.83
C VAL A 131 -0.66 4.41 14.80
N ASP A 132 -0.44 4.70 16.07
CA ASP A 132 -1.52 4.76 17.06
C ASP A 132 -2.54 5.84 16.73
N PHE A 133 -2.09 7.06 16.45
CA PHE A 133 -2.96 8.16 16.03
C PHE A 133 -3.76 7.79 14.77
N TYR A 134 -3.09 7.26 13.75
CA TYR A 134 -3.72 6.87 12.49
C TYR A 134 -4.82 5.82 12.69
N ASN A 135 -4.55 4.81 13.48
CA ASN A 135 -5.46 3.69 13.70
C ASN A 135 -6.62 4.01 14.66
N ASN A 136 -6.37 4.81 15.70
CA ASN A 136 -7.32 5.00 16.79
C ASN A 136 -7.96 6.40 16.86
N HIS A 137 -7.34 7.42 16.23
CA HIS A 137 -7.76 8.82 16.41
C HIS A 137 -8.05 9.56 15.11
N ARG A 138 -7.38 9.19 14.02
CA ARG A 138 -7.51 9.85 12.73
C ARG A 138 -8.82 9.45 12.03
N PRO A 139 -9.73 10.42 11.75
CA PRO A 139 -10.96 10.14 11.01
C PRO A 139 -10.61 9.76 9.55
N CYS A 140 -11.21 8.68 9.05
CA CYS A 140 -11.03 8.23 7.67
C CYS A 140 -12.30 8.49 6.86
N TYR A 141 -12.21 9.35 5.84
CA TYR A 141 -13.34 9.67 4.97
C TYR A 141 -13.96 8.42 4.33
N ALA A 142 -13.13 7.48 3.88
CA ALA A 142 -13.57 6.24 3.25
C ALA A 142 -14.36 5.31 4.19
N LEU A 143 -14.25 5.53 5.50
CA LEU A 143 -14.96 4.79 6.55
C LEU A 143 -16.14 5.61 7.13
N GLY A 144 -16.56 6.68 6.45
CA GLY A 144 -17.59 7.58 6.97
C GLY A 144 -17.14 8.39 8.17
N TYR A 145 -15.87 8.81 8.18
CA TYR A 145 -15.18 9.52 9.26
C TYR A 145 -14.99 8.71 10.55
N ASP A 146 -15.19 7.40 10.50
CA ASP A 146 -14.78 6.51 11.58
C ASP A 146 -13.25 6.29 11.59
N THR A 147 -12.72 5.85 12.72
CA THR A 147 -11.30 5.43 12.79
C THR A 147 -11.15 3.98 12.34
N PRO A 148 -10.00 3.57 11.79
CA PRO A 148 -9.75 2.20 11.35
C PRO A 148 -10.11 1.13 12.38
N VAL A 149 -9.59 1.27 13.60
CA VAL A 149 -9.83 0.30 14.69
C VAL A 149 -11.29 0.28 15.14
N ASN A 150 -11.96 1.45 15.22
CA ASN A 150 -13.37 1.49 15.60
C ASN A 150 -14.25 0.85 14.51
N TYR A 151 -13.96 1.15 13.23
CA TYR A 151 -14.66 0.53 12.09
C TYR A 151 -14.52 -1.00 12.12
N ARG A 152 -13.32 -1.53 12.35
CA ARG A 152 -13.07 -2.97 12.51
C ARG A 152 -13.89 -3.56 13.66
N LYS A 153 -13.90 -2.93 14.83
CA LYS A 153 -14.67 -3.37 16.00
C LYS A 153 -16.18 -3.43 15.72
N ARG A 154 -16.71 -2.41 15.06
CA ARG A 154 -18.13 -2.34 14.67
C ARG A 154 -18.50 -3.40 13.63
N TYR A 155 -17.61 -3.65 12.68
CA TYR A 155 -17.81 -4.71 11.69
C TYR A 155 -17.91 -6.09 12.35
N TYR A 156 -16.99 -6.42 13.25
CA TYR A 156 -17.04 -7.71 13.96
C TYR A 156 -18.21 -7.86 14.92
N LYS A 157 -18.78 -6.76 15.38
CA LYS A 157 -20.05 -6.77 16.14
C LYS A 157 -21.30 -6.93 15.28
N GLY A 158 -21.16 -6.95 13.94
CA GLY A 158 -22.27 -7.03 13.01
C GLY A 158 -23.04 -5.71 12.84
N GLU A 159 -22.49 -4.59 13.28
CA GLU A 159 -23.08 -3.25 13.14
C GLU A 159 -22.93 -2.68 11.72
N LEU A 160 -22.04 -3.25 10.93
CA LEU A 160 -21.69 -2.77 9.59
C LEU A 160 -21.79 -3.92 8.58
N GLU A 161 -22.41 -3.64 7.44
CA GLU A 161 -22.41 -4.56 6.31
C GLU A 161 -21.16 -4.36 5.44
N ARG A 162 -20.55 -5.47 5.02
CA ARG A 162 -19.48 -5.42 4.02
C ARG A 162 -20.08 -5.08 2.66
N LYS A 163 -19.89 -3.85 2.20
CA LYS A 163 -20.31 -3.44 0.88
C LYS A 163 -19.35 -3.96 -0.19
N ASN A 164 -19.82 -4.84 -1.05
CA ASN A 164 -19.09 -5.21 -2.26
C ASN A 164 -19.35 -4.15 -3.35
N THR A 165 -18.45 -3.18 -3.48
CA THR A 165 -18.56 -2.10 -4.48
C THR A 165 -18.39 -2.58 -5.93
N PHE A 166 -18.03 -3.85 -6.14
CA PHE A 166 -17.75 -4.43 -7.45
C PHE A 166 -18.81 -5.43 -7.92
N GLU A 167 -19.78 -5.80 -7.07
CA GLU A 167 -20.77 -6.86 -7.34
C GLU A 167 -21.60 -6.60 -8.61
N ASN A 168 -21.93 -5.34 -8.88
CA ASN A 168 -22.69 -4.94 -10.06
C ASN A 168 -21.86 -4.23 -11.12
N ARG A 169 -20.52 -4.33 -11.05
CA ARG A 169 -19.65 -3.65 -11.99
C ARG A 169 -19.54 -4.44 -13.29
N VAL A 170 -20.17 -3.95 -14.34
CA VAL A 170 -19.92 -4.43 -15.71
C VAL A 170 -18.56 -3.91 -16.16
N LEU A 171 -17.59 -4.80 -16.31
CA LEU A 171 -16.31 -4.47 -16.92
C LEU A 171 -16.52 -4.41 -18.43
N SER A 172 -16.18 -3.28 -19.06
CA SER A 172 -16.11 -3.21 -20.52
C SER A 172 -15.00 -4.13 -21.02
N GLU A 173 -15.22 -4.82 -22.13
CA GLU A 173 -14.24 -5.73 -22.74
C GLU A 173 -12.89 -5.06 -23.01
N GLU A 174 -12.91 -3.74 -23.30
CA GLU A 174 -11.70 -2.92 -23.42
C GLU A 174 -11.67 -1.75 -22.42
N PRO A 175 -10.64 -1.63 -21.57
CA PRO A 175 -10.47 -0.48 -20.69
C PRO A 175 -10.38 0.85 -21.48
N LYS A 176 -11.09 1.88 -21.03
CA LYS A 176 -11.18 3.19 -21.72
C LYS A 176 -9.81 3.82 -22.04
N PHE A 177 -8.76 3.54 -21.25
CA PHE A 177 -7.42 4.06 -21.51
C PHE A 177 -6.72 3.37 -22.70
N VAL A 178 -7.03 2.12 -23.00
CA VAL A 178 -6.52 1.38 -24.17
C VAL A 178 -7.12 1.97 -25.44
N GLN A 179 -8.40 2.29 -25.44
CA GLN A 179 -9.08 2.95 -26.57
C GLN A 179 -8.49 4.34 -26.86
N LYS A 180 -8.16 5.14 -25.84
CA LYS A 180 -7.48 6.44 -26.02
C LYS A 180 -6.06 6.29 -26.61
N ARG A 181 -5.33 5.26 -26.24
CA ARG A 181 -3.98 4.99 -26.75
C ARG A 181 -4.00 4.55 -28.22
N ARG A 182 -4.94 3.69 -28.60
CA ARG A 182 -5.17 3.30 -30.01
C ARG A 182 -5.55 4.49 -30.89
N LYS A 183 -6.47 5.35 -30.43
CA LYS A 183 -6.84 6.60 -31.16
C LYS A 183 -5.66 7.56 -31.35
N ARG A 184 -4.76 7.69 -30.36
CA ARG A 184 -3.56 8.55 -30.49
C ARG A 184 -2.49 7.95 -31.40
N ALA A 185 -2.34 6.64 -31.46
CA ALA A 185 -1.43 5.99 -32.39
C ALA A 185 -1.93 6.16 -33.84
N TYR A 186 -3.22 5.96 -34.07
CA TYR A 186 -3.84 6.11 -35.41
C TYR A 186 -3.78 7.55 -35.93
N SER A 187 -3.91 8.57 -35.07
CA SER A 187 -3.82 9.97 -35.49
C SER A 187 -2.39 10.45 -35.79
N LYS A 188 -1.37 9.72 -35.35
CA LYS A 188 0.03 10.04 -35.69
C LYS A 188 0.46 9.46 -37.01
N ASP A 189 -0.09 8.30 -37.40
CA ASP A 189 0.28 7.65 -38.66
C ASP A 189 -0.35 8.29 -39.89
N VAL A 190 -1.48 9.01 -39.73
CA VAL A 190 -2.15 9.69 -40.86
C VAL A 190 -1.49 11.03 -41.22
N SER A 191 -0.77 11.67 -40.29
CA SER A 191 -0.12 12.98 -40.56
C SER A 191 1.26 12.86 -41.20
N THR A 192 1.81 11.68 -41.35
CA THR A 192 3.14 11.44 -41.96
C THR A 192 3.06 11.04 -43.43
N PHE A 193 1.87 10.75 -43.97
CA PHE A 193 1.71 10.34 -45.38
C PHE A 193 1.28 11.46 -46.33
N GLU A 194 1.05 12.68 -45.85
CA GLU A 194 0.64 13.82 -46.72
C GLU A 194 1.78 14.80 -47.05
N LYS A 195 3.06 14.41 -46.91
CA LYS A 195 4.21 15.30 -47.20
C LYS A 195 5.26 14.77 -48.13
N GLU A 196 4.92 13.86 -49.01
CA GLU A 196 5.85 13.37 -50.07
C GLU A 196 5.29 13.43 -51.49
N ASP A 197 4.38 14.35 -51.80
CA ASP A 197 4.02 14.70 -53.17
C ASP A 197 3.79 16.21 -53.30
N GLU A 198 4.91 17.01 -53.43
CA GLU A 198 5.04 18.24 -54.17
C GLU A 198 6.50 18.51 -54.51
#